data_cb4722ed89d40a6495e04071cd10229e
#
_entry.id   cb4722ed89d40a6495e04071cd10229e
#
_cell.length_a   1.000
_cell.length_b   1.000
_cell.length_c   1.000
_cell.angle_alpha   90.00
_cell.angle_beta   90.00
_cell.angle_gamma   90.00
#
_symmetry.space_group_name_H-M   'P 1'
#
loop_
_entity.id
_entity.type
_entity.pdbx_description
1 polymer ?
#
loop_
_entity_poly.entity_id
_entity_poly.type
_entity_poly.pdbx_seq_one_letter_code
_entity_poly.pdbx_strand_id
1 'polypeptide(L)'
;MRAHWPGVRRPAVPGDVAAAIAPEQHEKLLAWAVEDGAGVTVVAGRHRLYAVARGPEGPHLTLSRPWHLVDAGSWSGEDGALRVTWVDGEAPARFVLPDPGLLPETLRERVQASVVISEALDLGNRRTARVVVRKDLTTSALVSQVLLGPGVRSSDPGVSEHVRAGLERVREQVGLS
;
A
#
# COMPACT_ATOMS: atom_id res chain seq x y z
N MET A 1 -36.36 9.32 20.14
CA MET A 1 -35.68 10.20 19.20
C MET A 1 -34.40 9.52 18.75
N ARG A 2 -34.32 9.05 17.51
CA ARG A 2 -33.07 8.51 16.92
C ARG A 2 -32.29 9.68 16.32
N ALA A 3 -31.12 9.99 16.88
CA ALA A 3 -30.23 10.98 16.30
C ALA A 3 -29.79 10.50 14.93
N HIS A 4 -30.23 11.18 13.88
CA HIS A 4 -29.78 10.97 12.53
C HIS A 4 -28.42 11.68 12.39
N TRP A 5 -27.32 10.91 12.48
CA TRP A 5 -25.98 11.42 12.22
C TRP A 5 -25.88 11.71 10.71
N PRO A 6 -25.63 12.94 10.28
CA PRO A 6 -25.43 13.19 8.87
C PRO A 6 -24.14 12.52 8.46
N GLY A 7 -24.25 11.46 7.63
CA GLY A 7 -23.08 10.80 7.07
C GLY A 7 -22.26 11.83 6.29
N VAL A 8 -21.01 12.04 6.69
CA VAL A 8 -20.06 12.89 5.94
C VAL A 8 -19.94 12.26 4.56
N ARG A 9 -20.54 12.87 3.55
CA ARG A 9 -20.40 12.47 2.16
C ARG A 9 -18.91 12.67 1.80
N ARG A 10 -18.20 11.59 1.57
CA ARG A 10 -16.83 11.65 1.05
C ARG A 10 -16.87 12.40 -0.29
N PRO A 11 -16.05 13.44 -0.50
CA PRO A 11 -15.99 14.11 -1.77
C PRO A 11 -15.57 13.11 -2.85
N ALA A 12 -16.27 13.12 -3.99
CA ALA A 12 -15.90 12.27 -5.11
C ALA A 12 -14.53 12.68 -5.67
N VAL A 13 -13.80 11.73 -6.19
CA VAL A 13 -12.54 11.99 -6.93
C VAL A 13 -12.88 12.90 -8.13
N PRO A 14 -12.07 13.94 -8.41
CA PRO A 14 -12.28 14.79 -9.58
C PRO A 14 -12.41 13.97 -10.87
N GLY A 15 -13.34 14.35 -11.73
CA GLY A 15 -13.71 13.55 -12.91
C GLY A 15 -12.56 13.38 -13.92
N ASP A 16 -11.70 14.38 -14.08
CA ASP A 16 -10.51 14.34 -14.92
C ASP A 16 -9.44 13.37 -14.35
N VAL A 17 -9.30 13.33 -13.03
CA VAL A 17 -8.41 12.37 -12.34
C VAL A 17 -8.96 10.94 -12.48
N ALA A 18 -10.25 10.76 -12.27
CA ALA A 18 -10.88 9.45 -12.45
C ALA A 18 -10.76 8.96 -13.90
N ALA A 19 -10.88 9.84 -14.87
CA ALA A 19 -10.68 9.52 -16.29
C ALA A 19 -9.23 9.10 -16.60
N ALA A 20 -8.25 9.77 -15.99
CA ALA A 20 -6.83 9.40 -16.15
C ALA A 20 -6.47 8.05 -15.52
N ILE A 21 -7.13 7.69 -14.39
CA ILE A 21 -6.97 6.36 -13.78
C ILE A 21 -7.61 5.28 -14.66
N ALA A 22 -8.72 5.61 -15.36
CA ALA A 22 -9.52 4.67 -16.14
C ALA A 22 -9.80 3.37 -15.36
N PRO A 23 -10.46 3.44 -14.20
CA PRO A 23 -10.59 2.31 -13.29
C PRO A 23 -11.30 1.14 -13.97
N GLU A 24 -10.76 -0.06 -13.74
CA GLU A 24 -11.33 -1.31 -14.22
C GLU A 24 -12.73 -1.55 -13.62
N GLN A 25 -13.50 -2.42 -14.26
CA GLN A 25 -14.79 -2.87 -13.73
C GLN A 25 -14.61 -3.40 -12.30
N HIS A 26 -15.45 -2.95 -11.36
CA HIS A 26 -15.39 -3.23 -9.92
C HIS A 26 -14.33 -2.47 -9.11
N GLU A 27 -13.47 -1.65 -9.71
CA GLU A 27 -12.65 -0.71 -8.97
C GLU A 27 -13.53 0.43 -8.44
N LYS A 28 -13.29 0.80 -7.19
CA LYS A 28 -13.96 1.92 -6.53
C LYS A 28 -12.92 2.85 -5.93
N LEU A 29 -12.93 4.10 -6.33
CA LEU A 29 -12.06 5.12 -5.76
C LEU A 29 -12.63 5.54 -4.40
N LEU A 30 -11.84 5.38 -3.33
CA LEU A 30 -12.32 5.46 -1.94
C LEU A 30 -11.95 6.77 -1.25
N ALA A 31 -10.71 7.24 -1.45
CA ALA A 31 -10.19 8.46 -0.85
C ALA A 31 -9.13 9.07 -1.77
N TRP A 32 -8.94 10.37 -1.66
CA TRP A 32 -7.93 11.09 -2.43
C TRP A 32 -7.46 12.34 -1.72
N ALA A 33 -6.27 12.81 -2.07
CA ALA A 33 -5.70 14.08 -1.64
C ALA A 33 -4.77 14.63 -2.73
N VAL A 34 -4.60 15.96 -2.72
CA VAL A 34 -3.73 16.66 -3.67
C VAL A 34 -2.42 17.02 -2.98
N GLU A 35 -1.31 16.75 -3.64
CA GLU A 35 0.02 17.12 -3.19
C GLU A 35 0.26 18.62 -3.37
N ASP A 36 0.92 19.22 -2.39
CA ASP A 36 1.29 20.63 -2.42
C ASP A 36 2.33 20.90 -3.52
N GLY A 37 2.05 21.90 -4.35
CA GLY A 37 2.95 22.43 -5.38
C GLY A 37 3.20 21.51 -6.60
N ALA A 38 3.07 20.21 -6.48
CA ALA A 38 3.41 19.27 -7.57
C ALA A 38 2.22 18.94 -8.51
N GLY A 39 1.01 19.32 -8.13
CA GLY A 39 -0.20 19.01 -8.93
C GLY A 39 -0.49 17.51 -9.05
N VAL A 40 0.09 16.69 -8.16
CA VAL A 40 -0.18 15.25 -8.10
C VAL A 40 -1.39 14.99 -7.22
N THR A 41 -2.32 14.17 -7.72
CA THR A 41 -3.44 13.67 -6.91
C THR A 41 -3.18 12.21 -6.58
N VAL A 42 -3.09 11.90 -5.28
CA VAL A 42 -2.97 10.53 -4.77
C VAL A 42 -4.36 9.99 -4.49
N VAL A 43 -4.64 8.79 -4.99
CA VAL A 43 -5.97 8.17 -4.88
C VAL A 43 -5.85 6.74 -4.38
N ALA A 44 -6.54 6.45 -3.28
CA ALA A 44 -6.71 5.09 -2.80
C ALA A 44 -7.96 4.47 -3.42
N GLY A 45 -7.78 3.48 -4.26
CA GLY A 45 -8.83 2.64 -4.80
C GLY A 45 -9.10 1.42 -3.92
N ARG A 46 -10.12 0.65 -4.26
CA ARG A 46 -10.45 -0.62 -3.61
C ARG A 46 -9.33 -1.65 -3.77
N HIS A 47 -8.72 -1.69 -4.94
CA HIS A 47 -7.75 -2.71 -5.33
C HIS A 47 -6.32 -2.16 -5.45
N ARG A 48 -6.15 -0.87 -5.70
CA ARG A 48 -4.86 -0.27 -6.02
C ARG A 48 -4.68 1.12 -5.42
N LEU A 49 -3.42 1.51 -5.25
CA LEU A 49 -3.00 2.88 -5.00
C LEU A 49 -2.62 3.54 -6.33
N TYR A 50 -3.08 4.76 -6.55
CA TYR A 50 -2.83 5.54 -7.76
C TYR A 50 -2.20 6.89 -7.43
N ALA A 51 -1.40 7.42 -8.37
CA ALA A 51 -1.04 8.82 -8.41
C ALA A 51 -1.24 9.34 -9.84
N VAL A 52 -1.82 10.52 -9.95
CA VAL A 52 -2.12 11.20 -11.22
C VAL A 52 -1.46 12.56 -11.17
N ALA A 53 -0.53 12.81 -12.08
CA ALA A 53 0.12 14.12 -12.24
C ALA A 53 -0.61 14.97 -13.28
N ARG A 54 -0.52 16.28 -13.13
CA ARG A 54 -1.01 17.26 -14.15
C ARG A 54 0.16 17.70 -15.02
N GLY A 55 0.12 17.32 -16.28
CA GLY A 55 1.07 17.76 -17.31
C GLY A 55 0.45 18.79 -18.26
N PRO A 56 1.22 19.26 -19.25
CA PRO A 56 0.76 20.21 -20.26
C PRO A 56 -0.43 19.69 -21.10
N GLU A 57 -0.49 18.38 -21.30
CA GLU A 57 -1.56 17.70 -22.06
C GLU A 57 -2.73 17.22 -21.16
N GLY A 58 -2.71 17.57 -19.87
CA GLY A 58 -3.71 17.21 -18.89
C GLY A 58 -3.26 16.17 -17.87
N PRO A 59 -4.20 15.62 -17.08
CA PRO A 59 -3.90 14.60 -16.08
C PRO A 59 -3.45 13.28 -16.72
N HIS A 60 -2.40 12.69 -16.17
CA HIS A 60 -1.89 11.38 -16.59
C HIS A 60 -1.49 10.52 -15.39
N LEU A 61 -1.66 9.21 -15.52
CA LEU A 61 -1.35 8.23 -14.48
C LEU A 61 0.17 8.06 -14.35
N THR A 62 0.72 8.29 -13.14
CA THR A 62 2.14 8.13 -12.82
C THR A 62 2.42 6.94 -11.91
N LEU A 63 1.43 6.51 -11.14
CA LEU A 63 1.51 5.36 -10.25
C LEU A 63 0.23 4.54 -10.32
N SER A 64 0.36 3.22 -10.41
CA SER A 64 -0.72 2.26 -10.25
C SER A 64 -0.16 0.99 -9.62
N ARG A 65 -0.34 0.84 -8.29
CA ARG A 65 0.20 -0.28 -7.52
C ARG A 65 -0.91 -1.06 -6.81
N PRO A 66 -1.03 -2.38 -6.98
CA PRO A 66 -1.95 -3.19 -6.20
C PRO A 66 -1.51 -3.22 -4.73
N TRP A 67 -2.48 -3.33 -3.81
CA TRP A 67 -2.22 -3.22 -2.39
C TRP A 67 -1.26 -4.27 -1.83
N HIS A 68 -1.21 -5.46 -2.42
CA HIS A 68 -0.26 -6.50 -2.01
C HIS A 68 1.21 -6.17 -2.34
N LEU A 69 1.49 -5.13 -3.13
CA LEU A 69 2.83 -4.60 -3.39
C LEU A 69 3.16 -3.35 -2.55
N VAL A 70 2.22 -2.84 -1.77
CA VAL A 70 2.46 -1.75 -0.81
C VAL A 70 2.85 -2.38 0.53
N ASP A 71 4.08 -2.15 0.99
CA ASP A 71 4.52 -2.70 2.29
C ASP A 71 3.88 -1.96 3.46
N ALA A 72 4.05 -0.65 3.51
CA ALA A 72 3.49 0.19 4.55
C ALA A 72 3.23 1.62 4.06
N GLY A 73 2.31 2.30 4.75
CA GLY A 73 2.12 3.73 4.67
C GLY A 73 2.21 4.35 6.05
N SER A 74 2.92 5.46 6.17
CA SER A 74 3.02 6.25 7.38
C SER A 74 2.66 7.70 7.12
N TRP A 75 1.87 8.28 8.00
CA TRP A 75 1.50 9.69 7.99
C TRP A 75 2.24 10.44 9.09
N SER A 76 2.91 11.54 8.73
CA SER A 76 3.51 12.49 9.68
C SER A 76 2.66 13.75 9.69
N GLY A 77 1.98 14.00 10.81
CA GLY A 77 1.21 15.24 10.99
C GLY A 77 2.11 16.49 11.12
N GLU A 78 3.34 16.33 11.56
CA GLU A 78 4.32 17.42 11.67
C GLU A 78 4.79 17.89 10.30
N ASP A 79 5.10 16.96 9.41
CA ASP A 79 5.56 17.26 8.04
C ASP A 79 4.42 17.40 7.03
N GLY A 80 3.17 17.05 7.40
CA GLY A 80 2.05 16.95 6.48
C GLY A 80 2.33 15.95 5.35
N ALA A 81 3.07 14.88 5.62
CA ALA A 81 3.57 13.98 4.58
C ALA A 81 3.11 12.53 4.77
N LEU A 82 2.67 11.95 3.66
CA LEU A 82 2.43 10.52 3.51
C LEU A 82 3.65 9.87 2.87
N ARG A 83 4.26 8.92 3.58
CA ARG A 83 5.34 8.09 3.06
C ARG A 83 4.80 6.68 2.78
N VAL A 84 5.09 6.15 1.61
CA VAL A 84 4.68 4.81 1.18
C VAL A 84 5.92 3.99 0.83
N THR A 85 6.04 2.79 1.40
CA THR A 85 7.10 1.84 1.09
C THR A 85 6.57 0.66 0.29
N TRP A 86 7.45 0.04 -0.50
CA TRP A 86 7.12 -1.01 -1.45
C TRP A 86 7.74 -2.34 -1.06
N VAL A 87 7.04 -3.43 -1.38
CA VAL A 87 7.52 -4.81 -1.13
C VAL A 87 8.75 -5.16 -1.97
N ASP A 88 8.84 -4.62 -3.18
CA ASP A 88 9.93 -4.89 -4.14
C ASP A 88 11.23 -4.12 -3.89
N GLY A 89 11.27 -3.30 -2.82
CA GLY A 89 12.45 -2.53 -2.45
C GLY A 89 12.71 -1.29 -3.29
N GLU A 90 11.77 -0.89 -4.14
CA GLU A 90 11.85 0.40 -4.81
C GLU A 90 11.92 1.57 -3.81
N ALA A 91 12.44 2.71 -4.26
CA ALA A 91 12.53 3.90 -3.43
C ALA A 91 11.14 4.32 -2.89
N PRO A 92 11.04 4.63 -1.59
CA PRO A 92 9.77 5.07 -1.01
C PRO A 92 9.20 6.29 -1.73
N ALA A 93 7.90 6.30 -1.95
CA ALA A 93 7.19 7.51 -2.36
C ALA A 93 6.92 8.40 -1.15
N ARG A 94 6.96 9.72 -1.34
CA ARG A 94 6.61 10.72 -0.33
C ARG A 94 5.74 11.79 -0.97
N PHE A 95 4.58 12.04 -0.38
CA PHE A 95 3.62 13.03 -0.83
C PHE A 95 3.35 14.03 0.30
N VAL A 96 3.53 15.31 0.05
CA VAL A 96 3.16 16.37 0.99
C VAL A 96 1.71 16.77 0.72
N LEU A 97 0.83 16.48 1.67
CA LEU A 97 -0.61 16.62 1.53
C LEU A 97 -1.15 17.62 2.56
N PRO A 98 -1.39 18.89 2.19
CA PRO A 98 -1.92 19.90 3.11
C PRO A 98 -3.28 19.52 3.69
N ASP A 99 -4.10 18.85 2.91
CA ASP A 99 -5.38 18.28 3.32
C ASP A 99 -5.44 16.79 2.94
N PRO A 100 -4.97 15.91 3.83
CA PRO A 100 -4.90 14.48 3.55
C PRO A 100 -6.27 13.80 3.55
N GLY A 101 -7.28 14.41 4.14
CA GLY A 101 -8.61 13.83 4.29
C GLY A 101 -8.54 12.43 4.92
N LEU A 102 -9.25 11.47 4.32
CA LEU A 102 -9.25 10.06 4.76
C LEU A 102 -8.21 9.20 4.04
N LEU A 103 -7.33 9.79 3.22
CA LEU A 103 -6.37 9.02 2.42
C LEU A 103 -5.40 8.17 3.28
N PRO A 104 -4.77 8.70 4.36
CA PRO A 104 -3.87 7.91 5.20
C PRO A 104 -4.56 6.72 5.88
N GLU A 105 -5.76 6.92 6.39
CA GLU A 105 -6.55 5.86 7.04
C GLU A 105 -6.99 4.80 6.04
N THR A 106 -7.48 5.23 4.87
CA THR A 106 -7.90 4.32 3.79
C THR A 106 -6.71 3.51 3.27
N LEU A 107 -5.53 4.13 3.10
CA LEU A 107 -4.32 3.43 2.71
C LEU A 107 -3.96 2.34 3.72
N ARG A 108 -3.91 2.70 5.01
CA ARG A 108 -3.64 1.73 6.08
C ARG A 108 -4.63 0.56 6.07
N GLU A 109 -5.92 0.86 5.95
CA GLU A 109 -6.97 -0.15 5.89
C GLU A 109 -6.79 -1.10 4.70
N ARG A 110 -6.47 -0.57 3.52
CA ARG A 110 -6.28 -1.38 2.30
C ARG A 110 -5.02 -2.23 2.36
N VAL A 111 -3.91 -1.70 2.88
CA VAL A 111 -2.69 -2.48 3.12
C VAL A 111 -2.99 -3.62 4.09
N GLN A 112 -3.66 -3.36 5.21
CA GLN A 112 -4.05 -4.40 6.17
C GLN A 112 -4.98 -5.44 5.56
N ALA A 113 -5.94 -5.03 4.73
CA ALA A 113 -6.86 -5.94 4.04
C ALA A 113 -6.14 -6.89 3.06
N SER A 114 -4.95 -6.52 2.57
CA SER A 114 -4.13 -7.38 1.72
C SER A 114 -3.32 -8.42 2.52
N VAL A 115 -3.06 -8.20 3.82
CA VAL A 115 -2.26 -9.12 4.65
C VAL A 115 -3.14 -10.26 5.16
N VAL A 116 -2.77 -11.49 4.85
CA VAL A 116 -3.44 -12.71 5.36
C VAL A 116 -2.75 -13.19 6.62
N ILE A 117 -1.42 -13.34 6.56
CA ILE A 117 -0.58 -13.73 7.69
C ILE A 117 0.81 -13.12 7.54
N SER A 118 1.45 -12.82 8.65
CA SER A 118 2.81 -12.28 8.68
C SER A 118 3.57 -12.86 9.86
N GLU A 119 4.81 -13.30 9.64
CA GLU A 119 5.72 -13.77 10.66
C GLU A 119 7.03 -12.99 10.62
N ALA A 120 7.43 -12.44 11.77
CA ALA A 120 8.74 -11.81 11.95
C ALA A 120 9.80 -12.89 12.22
N LEU A 121 10.92 -12.79 11.53
CA LEU A 121 12.06 -13.69 11.68
C LEU A 121 13.22 -12.97 12.37
N ASP A 122 13.72 -13.52 13.44
CA ASP A 122 15.00 -13.12 14.05
C ASP A 122 16.14 -13.87 13.36
N LEU A 123 17.03 -13.14 12.70
CA LEU A 123 18.19 -13.68 11.98
C LEU A 123 19.47 -13.62 12.83
N GLY A 124 19.37 -13.26 14.12
CA GLY A 124 20.49 -13.02 15.01
C GLY A 124 21.22 -11.70 14.74
N ASN A 125 22.01 -11.23 15.70
CA ASN A 125 22.80 -10.00 15.61
C ASN A 125 21.96 -8.74 15.24
N ARG A 126 20.75 -8.61 15.78
CA ARG A 126 19.78 -7.55 15.47
C ARG A 126 19.33 -7.48 14.01
N ARG A 127 19.59 -8.53 13.23
CA ARG A 127 19.07 -8.65 11.87
C ARG A 127 17.68 -9.28 11.90
N THR A 128 16.81 -8.77 11.10
CA THR A 128 15.42 -9.24 11.01
C THR A 128 14.99 -9.44 9.57
N ALA A 129 14.02 -10.30 9.37
CA ALA A 129 13.25 -10.39 8.14
C ALA A 129 11.78 -10.60 8.50
N ARG A 130 10.92 -10.50 7.52
CA ARG A 130 9.50 -10.81 7.67
C ARG A 130 9.03 -11.59 6.47
N VAL A 131 8.32 -12.68 6.71
CA VAL A 131 7.63 -13.45 5.69
C VAL A 131 6.14 -13.15 5.79
N VAL A 132 5.49 -12.93 4.65
CA VAL A 132 4.11 -12.48 4.59
C VAL A 132 3.39 -13.25 3.49
N VAL A 133 2.17 -13.73 3.77
CA VAL A 133 1.23 -14.10 2.71
C VAL A 133 0.24 -12.96 2.56
N ARG A 134 0.15 -12.42 1.37
CA ARG A 134 -0.79 -11.37 1.02
C ARG A 134 -1.79 -11.87 -0.03
N LYS A 135 -2.93 -11.22 -0.04
CA LYS A 135 -3.97 -11.42 -1.03
C LYS A 135 -3.97 -10.28 -2.04
N ASP A 136 -3.91 -10.61 -3.31
CA ASP A 136 -4.30 -9.67 -4.36
C ASP A 136 -5.79 -9.37 -4.23
N LEU A 137 -6.12 -8.13 -3.93
CA LEU A 137 -7.51 -7.73 -3.68
C LEU A 137 -8.38 -7.73 -4.95
N THR A 138 -7.77 -7.81 -6.14
CA THR A 138 -8.48 -7.91 -7.42
C THR A 138 -8.90 -9.35 -7.72
N THR A 139 -7.95 -10.28 -7.59
CA THR A 139 -8.13 -11.68 -8.02
C THR A 139 -8.37 -12.64 -6.85
N SER A 140 -8.13 -12.19 -5.62
CA SER A 140 -8.08 -13.01 -4.40
C SER A 140 -6.95 -14.04 -4.37
N ALA A 141 -6.01 -14.00 -5.31
CA ALA A 141 -4.85 -14.87 -5.32
C ALA A 141 -3.94 -14.58 -4.13
N LEU A 142 -3.36 -15.64 -3.55
CA LEU A 142 -2.41 -15.52 -2.44
C LEU A 142 -0.98 -15.44 -2.98
N VAL A 143 -0.21 -14.49 -2.47
CA VAL A 143 1.17 -14.22 -2.84
C VAL A 143 2.05 -14.27 -1.61
N SER A 144 3.09 -15.12 -1.61
CA SER A 144 4.09 -15.17 -0.54
C SER A 144 5.21 -14.17 -0.84
N GLN A 145 5.61 -13.41 0.18
CA GLN A 145 6.59 -12.33 0.06
C GLN A 145 7.60 -12.38 1.20
N VAL A 146 8.81 -11.90 0.92
CA VAL A 146 9.89 -11.76 1.89
C VAL A 146 10.31 -10.31 1.94
N LEU A 147 10.34 -9.74 3.14
CA LEU A 147 10.85 -8.41 3.40
C LEU A 147 12.06 -8.52 4.31
N LEU A 148 13.23 -8.18 3.77
CA LEU A 148 14.46 -8.16 4.53
C LEU A 148 14.56 -6.85 5.33
N GLY A 149 15.00 -6.95 6.57
CA GLY A 149 15.23 -5.78 7.42
C GLY A 149 16.41 -4.93 6.95
N PRO A 150 16.60 -3.75 7.52
CA PRO A 150 17.69 -2.84 7.15
C PRO A 150 19.07 -3.53 7.24
N GLY A 151 19.87 -3.40 6.17
CA GLY A 151 21.21 -3.96 6.10
C GLY A 151 21.30 -5.47 5.91
N VAL A 152 20.19 -6.18 5.79
CA VAL A 152 20.14 -7.62 5.52
C VAL A 152 20.12 -7.87 4.02
N ARG A 153 20.98 -8.79 3.55
CA ARG A 153 21.02 -9.24 2.15
C ARG A 153 20.58 -10.71 2.07
N SER A 154 19.93 -11.08 1.00
CA SER A 154 19.55 -12.48 0.75
C SER A 154 20.74 -13.43 0.68
N SER A 155 21.92 -12.91 0.31
CA SER A 155 23.18 -13.62 0.25
C SER A 155 23.89 -13.80 1.60
N ASP A 156 23.41 -13.15 2.67
CA ASP A 156 24.04 -13.27 4.00
C ASP A 156 23.89 -14.69 4.54
N PRO A 157 24.91 -15.20 5.27
CA PRO A 157 24.88 -16.56 5.83
C PRO A 157 23.63 -16.81 6.69
N GLY A 158 22.96 -17.93 6.44
CA GLY A 158 21.78 -18.40 7.18
C GLY A 158 20.47 -17.70 6.83
N VAL A 159 20.48 -16.57 6.10
CA VAL A 159 19.25 -15.82 5.76
C VAL A 159 18.31 -16.67 4.91
N SER A 160 18.81 -17.26 3.83
CA SER A 160 18.00 -18.09 2.92
C SER A 160 17.31 -19.26 3.62
N GLU A 161 17.99 -19.91 4.57
CA GLU A 161 17.42 -21.02 5.32
C GLU A 161 16.32 -20.58 6.27
N HIS A 162 16.54 -19.51 7.05
CA HIS A 162 15.53 -18.96 7.94
C HIS A 162 14.29 -18.46 7.18
N VAL A 163 14.51 -17.78 6.06
CA VAL A 163 13.43 -17.29 5.19
C VAL A 163 12.63 -18.45 4.61
N ARG A 164 13.29 -19.48 4.09
CA ARG A 164 12.61 -20.66 3.53
C ARG A 164 11.74 -21.34 4.59
N ALA A 165 12.30 -21.62 5.78
CA ALA A 165 11.55 -22.22 6.87
C ALA A 165 10.37 -21.35 7.34
N GLY A 166 10.53 -20.04 7.39
CA GLY A 166 9.45 -19.12 7.71
C GLY A 166 8.36 -19.12 6.64
N LEU A 167 8.72 -19.09 5.36
CA LEU A 167 7.77 -19.18 4.26
C LEU A 167 6.97 -20.49 4.28
N GLU A 168 7.61 -21.62 4.53
CA GLU A 168 6.95 -22.91 4.66
C GLU A 168 5.89 -22.87 5.76
N ARG A 169 6.23 -22.37 6.96
CA ARG A 169 5.28 -22.24 8.07
C ARG A 169 4.07 -21.39 7.75
N VAL A 170 4.27 -20.16 7.21
CA VAL A 170 3.15 -19.29 6.90
C VAL A 170 2.28 -19.82 5.76
N ARG A 171 2.88 -20.53 4.78
CA ARG A 171 2.15 -21.17 3.70
C ARG A 171 1.27 -22.32 4.19
N GLU A 172 1.83 -23.19 5.05
CA GLU A 172 1.06 -24.27 5.67
C GLU A 172 -0.15 -23.74 6.45
N GLN A 173 0.02 -22.66 7.21
CA GLN A 173 -1.05 -22.06 8.01
C GLN A 173 -2.22 -21.55 7.16
N VAL A 174 -1.98 -21.18 5.91
CA VAL A 174 -3.03 -20.70 4.97
C VAL A 174 -3.41 -21.74 3.92
N GLY A 175 -2.92 -22.98 4.05
CA GLY A 175 -3.26 -24.08 3.15
C GLY A 175 -2.60 -23.98 1.76
N LEU A 176 -1.49 -23.29 1.65
CA LEU A 176 -0.64 -23.25 0.45
C LEU A 176 0.46 -24.31 0.60
N SER A 177 0.30 -25.43 -0.02
CA SER A 177 1.32 -26.48 -0.16
C SER A 177 2.26 -26.20 -1.32
#